data_21fc10ba15379b9276dacf14f03ef144
#
_entry.id   21fc10ba15379b9276dacf14f03ef144
#
_cell.length_a   1.000
_cell.length_b   1.000
_cell.length_c   1.000
_cell.angle_alpha   90.00
_cell.angle_beta   90.00
_cell.angle_gamma   90.00
#
_symmetry.space_group_name_H-M   'P 1'
#
loop_
_entity.id
_entity.type
_entity.pdbx_description
1 polymer ?
#
loop_
_entity_poly.entity_id
_entity_poly.type
_entity_poly.pdbx_seq_one_letter_code
_entity_poly.pdbx_strand_id
1 'polypeptide(L)'
;DDQVNTAIEGGSAPDLIMEGPERLVANWGAKGVMAPLNDLWTDDAKKDIYASVESACHNEKGDYYEYPLCMTAHCMAVNMTKVKEVGADKYINTDTHTWSTEDFLNTVDALYNGGYENVAAVYCGGQGGDQGTRAIINNMYGGTFTDAAHTKYTADSAENIKAIQTLYDTNGINFDASIVGGDEITLFRNGTLQMAFCWNIAQQLNTDNNDAGLTNDGDEIMPMAFPTASGDPKLCGGIWGFGIFDNGDAAKIEAAKTFIDFIAADPDQVGASVLASTYFPVRSSVGDIYAGNDIMSEYSKFMNYLGDYYQITPGWATARTEWWNMLQRVGTGEAVETAVATFVENANAAAAAEA
;
A
#
# COMPACT_ATOMS: atom_id res chain seq x y z
N ASP A 1 14.46 9.25 4.98
CA ASP A 1 14.51 8.94 6.42
C ASP A 1 15.81 9.40 7.05
N ASP A 2 16.98 9.03 6.52
CA ASP A 2 18.29 9.31 7.14
C ASP A 2 18.56 10.79 7.36
N GLN A 3 18.18 11.65 6.42
CA GLN A 3 18.33 13.10 6.56
C GLN A 3 17.48 13.66 7.70
N VAL A 4 16.22 13.21 7.81
CA VAL A 4 15.31 13.66 8.88
C VAL A 4 15.79 13.15 10.23
N ASN A 5 16.14 11.86 10.33
CA ASN A 5 16.70 11.29 11.56
C ASN A 5 17.98 12.01 12.01
N THR A 6 18.89 12.30 11.07
CA THR A 6 20.10 13.09 11.36
C THR A 6 19.75 14.49 11.84
N ALA A 7 18.75 15.16 11.24
CA ALA A 7 18.31 16.48 11.68
C ALA A 7 17.68 16.44 13.08
N ILE A 8 16.91 15.40 13.41
CA ILE A 8 16.37 15.19 14.76
C ILE A 8 17.50 15.06 15.78
N GLU A 9 18.47 14.18 15.52
CA GLU A 9 19.63 13.96 16.40
C GLU A 9 20.49 15.22 16.56
N GLY A 10 20.61 16.01 15.48
CA GLY A 10 21.33 17.28 15.47
C GLY A 10 20.57 18.47 16.07
N GLY A 11 19.35 18.29 16.55
CA GLY A 11 18.50 19.37 17.09
C GLY A 11 18.06 20.40 16.04
N SER A 12 17.97 20.01 14.77
CA SER A 12 17.59 20.83 13.63
C SER A 12 16.44 20.21 12.81
N ALA A 13 15.58 19.45 13.46
CA ALA A 13 14.39 18.89 12.82
C ALA A 13 13.53 19.99 12.17
N PRO A 14 12.85 19.72 11.04
CA PRO A 14 11.91 20.68 10.46
C PRO A 14 10.76 20.94 11.45
N ASP A 15 10.10 22.10 11.34
CA ASP A 15 8.93 22.38 12.18
C ASP A 15 7.71 21.53 11.74
N LEU A 16 7.56 21.32 10.42
CA LEU A 16 6.45 20.59 9.81
C LEU A 16 6.97 19.61 8.77
N ILE A 17 6.34 18.44 8.68
CA ILE A 17 6.63 17.44 7.65
C ILE A 17 5.34 16.81 7.13
N MET A 18 5.34 16.43 5.86
CA MET A 18 4.28 15.60 5.26
C MET A 18 4.83 14.18 5.04
N GLU A 19 4.23 13.20 5.68
CA GLU A 19 4.61 11.79 5.66
C GLU A 19 3.43 10.88 6.02
N GLY A 20 3.68 9.57 6.06
CA GLY A 20 2.69 8.58 6.46
C GLY A 20 2.75 8.20 7.94
N PRO A 21 1.68 7.52 8.43
CA PRO A 21 1.55 7.12 9.84
C PRO A 21 2.70 6.23 10.34
N GLU A 22 3.28 5.42 9.50
CA GLU A 22 4.42 4.55 9.86
C GLU A 22 5.65 5.33 10.32
N ARG A 23 5.77 6.60 9.92
CA ARG A 23 6.82 7.51 10.39
C ARG A 23 6.33 8.47 11.45
N LEU A 24 5.20 9.12 11.20
CA LEU A 24 4.68 10.16 12.09
C LEU A 24 4.19 9.57 13.42
N VAL A 25 3.54 8.43 13.39
CA VAL A 25 2.95 7.80 14.58
C VAL A 25 3.90 6.72 15.13
N ALA A 26 4.20 5.70 14.33
CA ALA A 26 4.89 4.50 14.82
C ALA A 26 6.40 4.68 15.02
N ASN A 27 7.03 5.68 14.40
CA ASN A 27 8.46 5.95 14.57
C ASN A 27 8.70 7.23 15.40
N TRP A 28 8.51 8.41 14.79
CA TRP A 28 8.86 9.67 15.44
C TRP A 28 7.91 10.03 16.60
N GLY A 29 6.61 9.72 16.48
CA GLY A 29 5.63 9.86 17.56
C GLY A 29 5.98 8.97 18.74
N ALA A 30 6.26 7.69 18.49
CA ALA A 30 6.67 6.73 19.52
C ALA A 30 7.99 7.14 20.23
N LYS A 31 8.91 7.77 19.52
CA LYS A 31 10.17 8.33 20.09
C LYS A 31 9.96 9.63 20.90
N GLY A 32 8.74 10.18 20.90
CA GLY A 32 8.43 11.40 21.65
C GLY A 32 9.03 12.67 21.06
N VAL A 33 9.37 12.69 19.76
CA VAL A 33 9.94 13.87 19.08
C VAL A 33 8.89 14.69 18.33
N MET A 34 7.63 14.23 18.32
CA MET A 34 6.52 14.89 17.64
C MET A 34 5.62 15.60 18.66
N ALA A 35 5.08 16.75 18.27
CA ALA A 35 4.02 17.43 19.04
C ALA A 35 2.67 16.74 18.79
N PRO A 36 1.86 16.44 19.82
CA PRO A 36 0.54 15.85 19.64
C PRO A 36 -0.42 16.84 18.97
N LEU A 37 -1.27 16.31 18.10
CA LEU A 37 -2.26 17.06 17.31
C LEU A 37 -3.70 16.84 17.78
N ASN A 38 -3.90 16.35 19.00
CA ASN A 38 -5.21 15.98 19.54
C ASN A 38 -6.25 17.12 19.43
N ASP A 39 -5.84 18.35 19.54
CA ASP A 39 -6.70 19.54 19.43
C ASP A 39 -7.22 19.80 18.00
N LEU A 40 -6.54 19.33 16.96
CA LEU A 40 -7.04 19.36 15.59
C LEU A 40 -8.08 18.26 15.32
N TRP A 41 -8.05 17.17 16.07
CA TRP A 41 -8.94 16.03 15.94
C TRP A 41 -10.25 16.23 16.70
N THR A 42 -11.04 17.19 16.24
CA THR A 42 -12.36 17.48 16.80
C THR A 42 -13.34 16.33 16.52
N ASP A 43 -14.47 16.29 17.22
CA ASP A 43 -15.53 15.30 16.97
C ASP A 43 -16.05 15.35 15.52
N ASP A 44 -16.06 16.53 14.90
CA ASP A 44 -16.48 16.69 13.50
C ASP A 44 -15.41 16.16 12.54
N ALA A 45 -14.13 16.42 12.81
CA ALA A 45 -13.03 15.82 12.03
C ALA A 45 -13.06 14.28 12.07
N LYS A 46 -13.28 13.70 13.27
CA LYS A 46 -13.37 12.23 13.44
C LYS A 46 -14.58 11.60 12.75
N LYS A 47 -15.67 12.34 12.57
CA LYS A 47 -16.84 11.86 11.83
C LYS A 47 -16.67 11.96 10.31
N ASP A 48 -15.91 12.94 9.85
CA ASP A 48 -15.72 13.23 8.44
C ASP A 48 -14.59 12.42 7.81
N ILE A 49 -13.49 12.20 8.54
CA ILE A 49 -12.37 11.38 8.12
C ILE A 49 -12.74 9.89 8.19
N TYR A 50 -12.40 9.11 7.17
CA TYR A 50 -12.70 7.68 7.16
C TYR A 50 -12.05 6.97 8.35
N ALA A 51 -12.81 6.08 9.02
CA ALA A 51 -12.37 5.41 10.24
C ALA A 51 -11.07 4.60 10.08
N SER A 52 -10.84 4.01 8.90
CA SER A 52 -9.58 3.30 8.58
C SER A 52 -8.37 4.23 8.49
N VAL A 53 -8.59 5.50 8.14
CA VAL A 53 -7.54 6.53 8.13
C VAL A 53 -7.32 7.07 9.53
N GLU A 54 -8.39 7.40 10.24
CA GLU A 54 -8.33 7.93 11.62
C GLU A 54 -7.55 6.99 12.54
N SER A 55 -7.86 5.68 12.48
CA SER A 55 -7.20 4.68 13.33
C SER A 55 -5.68 4.56 13.10
N ALA A 56 -5.17 4.96 11.95
CA ALA A 56 -3.74 4.97 11.66
C ALA A 56 -3.01 6.22 12.18
N CYS A 57 -3.74 7.30 12.49
CA CYS A 57 -3.16 8.60 12.81
C CYS A 57 -2.81 8.81 14.29
N HIS A 58 -3.12 7.85 15.15
CA HIS A 58 -2.85 7.91 16.60
C HIS A 58 -2.19 6.64 17.12
N ASN A 59 -1.52 6.75 18.26
CA ASN A 59 -0.99 5.62 19.01
C ASN A 59 -2.07 4.95 19.88
N GLU A 60 -1.73 3.86 20.57
CA GLU A 60 -2.63 3.14 21.47
C GLU A 60 -3.10 3.98 22.68
N LYS A 61 -2.37 5.04 23.03
CA LYS A 61 -2.74 5.97 24.11
C LYS A 61 -3.73 7.03 23.67
N GLY A 62 -4.04 7.09 22.37
CA GLY A 62 -4.92 8.11 21.79
C GLY A 62 -4.24 9.46 21.53
N ASP A 63 -2.91 9.47 21.42
CA ASP A 63 -2.16 10.64 21.00
C ASP A 63 -2.07 10.66 19.49
N TYR A 64 -2.59 11.70 18.85
CA TYR A 64 -2.54 11.88 17.40
C TYR A 64 -1.26 12.60 16.99
N TYR A 65 -0.53 12.03 16.05
CA TYR A 65 0.70 12.60 15.51
C TYR A 65 0.65 12.88 14.01
N GLU A 66 -0.45 12.50 13.38
CA GLU A 66 -0.72 12.82 11.98
C GLU A 66 -2.09 13.48 11.83
N TYR A 67 -2.15 14.48 10.94
CA TYR A 67 -3.40 15.02 10.43
C TYR A 67 -3.46 14.77 8.92
N PRO A 68 -4.31 13.86 8.43
CA PRO A 68 -4.24 13.36 7.07
C PRO A 68 -4.81 14.33 6.05
N LEU A 69 -4.19 14.39 4.87
CA LEU A 69 -4.65 15.17 3.72
C LEU A 69 -5.27 14.30 2.64
N CYS A 70 -4.56 13.26 2.25
CA CYS A 70 -4.94 12.43 1.11
C CYS A 70 -4.50 10.97 1.29
N MET A 71 -5.05 10.10 0.46
CA MET A 71 -4.73 8.68 0.46
C MET A 71 -4.68 8.12 -0.95
N THR A 72 -4.03 6.96 -1.10
CA THR A 72 -4.09 6.14 -2.31
C THR A 72 -4.20 4.67 -1.92
N ALA A 73 -4.68 3.84 -2.83
CA ALA A 73 -4.64 2.39 -2.68
C ALA A 73 -3.57 1.80 -3.60
N HIS A 74 -2.83 0.82 -3.11
CA HIS A 74 -2.02 -0.06 -3.94
C HIS A 74 -2.88 -1.23 -4.38
N CYS A 75 -2.87 -1.50 -5.66
CA CYS A 75 -3.61 -2.58 -6.30
C CYS A 75 -2.68 -3.37 -7.21
N MET A 76 -3.20 -4.27 -8.00
CA MET A 76 -2.49 -4.90 -9.09
C MET A 76 -2.98 -4.38 -10.44
N ALA A 77 -2.24 -4.67 -11.51
CA ALA A 77 -2.63 -4.38 -12.87
C ALA A 77 -2.60 -5.64 -13.73
N VAL A 78 -3.46 -5.65 -14.74
CA VAL A 78 -3.59 -6.76 -15.70
C VAL A 78 -3.59 -6.21 -17.12
N ASN A 79 -2.86 -6.86 -18.04
CA ASN A 79 -2.96 -6.59 -19.46
C ASN A 79 -4.28 -7.17 -19.98
N MET A 80 -5.31 -6.32 -20.01
CA MET A 80 -6.68 -6.75 -20.36
C MET A 80 -6.82 -7.14 -21.81
N THR A 81 -6.00 -6.58 -22.70
CA THR A 81 -5.95 -7.00 -24.10
C THR A 81 -5.54 -8.46 -24.21
N LYS A 82 -4.48 -8.87 -23.50
CA LYS A 82 -4.01 -10.26 -23.52
C LYS A 82 -4.95 -11.22 -22.80
N VAL A 83 -5.57 -10.78 -21.72
CA VAL A 83 -6.62 -11.54 -21.02
C VAL A 83 -7.80 -11.85 -21.96
N LYS A 84 -8.27 -10.86 -22.72
CA LYS A 84 -9.32 -11.04 -23.74
C LYS A 84 -8.87 -11.95 -24.88
N GLU A 85 -7.63 -11.84 -25.31
CA GLU A 85 -7.05 -12.66 -26.38
C GLU A 85 -7.09 -14.17 -26.05
N VAL A 86 -6.85 -14.52 -24.79
CA VAL A 86 -6.92 -15.92 -24.32
C VAL A 86 -8.29 -16.34 -23.79
N GLY A 87 -9.31 -15.45 -23.86
CA GLY A 87 -10.68 -15.73 -23.42
C GLY A 87 -10.82 -15.86 -21.89
N ALA A 88 -9.96 -15.21 -21.12
CA ALA A 88 -9.95 -15.22 -19.67
C ALA A 88 -10.68 -14.02 -19.03
N ASP A 89 -11.19 -13.08 -19.82
CA ASP A 89 -11.97 -11.92 -19.36
C ASP A 89 -13.23 -12.30 -18.58
N LYS A 90 -13.79 -13.49 -18.83
CA LYS A 90 -14.92 -14.06 -18.07
C LYS A 90 -14.63 -14.29 -16.57
N TYR A 91 -13.37 -14.30 -16.17
CA TYR A 91 -12.93 -14.47 -14.78
C TYR A 91 -12.79 -13.14 -14.03
N ILE A 92 -12.98 -12.01 -14.71
CA ILE A 92 -12.79 -10.68 -14.15
C ILE A 92 -14.15 -9.98 -14.02
N ASN A 93 -14.43 -9.47 -12.83
CA ASN A 93 -15.55 -8.53 -12.66
C ASN A 93 -15.05 -7.12 -12.99
N THR A 94 -15.36 -6.65 -14.19
CA THR A 94 -14.93 -5.36 -14.70
C THR A 94 -15.65 -4.17 -14.06
N ASP A 95 -16.83 -4.38 -13.44
CA ASP A 95 -17.58 -3.30 -12.79
C ASP A 95 -17.00 -2.94 -11.42
N THR A 96 -16.48 -3.95 -10.72
CA THR A 96 -15.92 -3.81 -9.37
C THR A 96 -14.40 -3.91 -9.34
N HIS A 97 -13.77 -4.29 -10.45
CA HIS A 97 -12.34 -4.59 -10.57
C HIS A 97 -11.87 -5.65 -9.56
N THR A 98 -12.69 -6.70 -9.40
CA THR A 98 -12.43 -7.78 -8.44
C THR A 98 -12.48 -9.15 -9.10
N TRP A 99 -11.92 -10.13 -8.44
CA TRP A 99 -11.95 -11.55 -8.79
C TRP A 99 -11.78 -12.44 -7.57
N SER A 100 -12.19 -13.69 -7.69
CA SER A 100 -11.85 -14.70 -6.70
C SER A 100 -10.41 -15.16 -6.84
N THR A 101 -9.87 -15.81 -5.81
CA THR A 101 -8.55 -16.49 -5.91
C THR A 101 -8.54 -17.53 -7.01
N GLU A 102 -9.62 -18.28 -7.16
CA GLU A 102 -9.76 -19.29 -8.23
C GLU A 102 -9.77 -18.64 -9.61
N ASP A 103 -10.50 -17.54 -9.81
CA ASP A 103 -10.55 -16.82 -11.08
C ASP A 103 -9.20 -16.20 -11.45
N PHE A 104 -8.47 -15.68 -10.47
CA PHE A 104 -7.09 -15.21 -10.67
C PHE A 104 -6.20 -16.35 -11.18
N LEU A 105 -6.19 -17.51 -10.51
CA LEU A 105 -5.39 -18.67 -10.90
C LEU A 105 -5.82 -19.19 -12.28
N ASN A 106 -7.11 -19.23 -12.59
CA ASN A 106 -7.60 -19.59 -13.92
C ASN A 106 -7.17 -18.60 -15.00
N THR A 107 -7.07 -17.31 -14.68
CA THR A 107 -6.57 -16.28 -15.60
C THR A 107 -5.06 -16.45 -15.84
N VAL A 108 -4.27 -16.72 -14.81
CA VAL A 108 -2.84 -17.02 -14.92
C VAL A 108 -2.62 -18.26 -15.80
N ASP A 109 -3.36 -19.34 -15.54
CA ASP A 109 -3.26 -20.59 -16.33
C ASP A 109 -3.65 -20.38 -17.81
N ALA A 110 -4.71 -19.62 -18.08
CA ALA A 110 -5.11 -19.30 -19.44
C ALA A 110 -4.05 -18.49 -20.20
N LEU A 111 -3.44 -17.50 -19.55
CA LEU A 111 -2.34 -16.72 -20.13
C LEU A 111 -1.10 -17.59 -20.38
N TYR A 112 -0.71 -18.42 -19.41
CA TYR A 112 0.44 -19.32 -19.54
C TYR A 112 0.23 -20.32 -20.69
N ASN A 113 -0.92 -20.96 -20.76
CA ASN A 113 -1.28 -21.90 -21.85
C ASN A 113 -1.48 -21.19 -23.19
N GLY A 114 -1.78 -19.89 -23.17
CA GLY A 114 -1.83 -19.02 -24.35
C GLY A 114 -0.45 -18.62 -24.90
N GLY A 115 0.64 -19.05 -24.23
CA GLY A 115 2.02 -18.82 -24.68
C GLY A 115 2.75 -17.69 -23.95
N TYR A 116 2.15 -17.10 -22.91
CA TYR A 116 2.80 -16.09 -22.06
C TYR A 116 3.53 -16.78 -20.91
N GLU A 117 4.79 -17.18 -21.13
CA GLU A 117 5.57 -17.93 -20.13
C GLU A 117 5.81 -17.16 -18.82
N ASN A 118 5.85 -15.83 -18.88
CA ASN A 118 6.03 -14.95 -17.74
C ASN A 118 4.74 -14.14 -17.51
N VAL A 119 3.79 -14.68 -16.76
CA VAL A 119 2.53 -14.00 -16.49
C VAL A 119 2.72 -12.94 -15.41
N ALA A 120 3.38 -13.29 -14.32
CA ALA A 120 3.65 -12.38 -13.19
C ALA A 120 4.97 -12.72 -12.51
N ALA A 121 5.50 -11.76 -11.75
CA ALA A 121 6.68 -11.96 -10.92
C ALA A 121 6.40 -11.56 -9.47
N VAL A 122 6.70 -12.45 -8.53
CA VAL A 122 6.82 -12.09 -7.12
C VAL A 122 8.22 -11.49 -6.95
N TYR A 123 8.28 -10.16 -6.89
CA TYR A 123 9.55 -9.44 -6.77
C TYR A 123 10.03 -9.43 -5.33
N CYS A 124 11.31 -9.60 -5.12
CA CYS A 124 11.93 -9.70 -3.80
C CYS A 124 13.35 -9.10 -3.74
N GLY A 125 13.64 -8.09 -4.58
CA GLY A 125 14.94 -7.43 -4.64
C GLY A 125 15.14 -6.29 -3.62
N GLY A 126 14.10 -5.83 -2.93
CA GLY A 126 14.21 -4.72 -1.97
C GLY A 126 12.89 -4.00 -1.68
N GLN A 127 12.97 -2.78 -1.14
CA GLN A 127 11.82 -2.01 -0.63
C GLN A 127 10.89 -1.44 -1.71
N GLY A 128 11.31 -1.34 -2.95
CA GLY A 128 10.51 -0.66 -3.97
C GLY A 128 9.20 -1.40 -4.26
N GLY A 129 8.08 -0.90 -3.74
CA GLY A 129 6.75 -1.46 -4.02
C GLY A 129 6.41 -2.76 -3.29
N ASP A 130 7.11 -3.10 -2.22
CA ASP A 130 6.95 -4.34 -1.45
C ASP A 130 5.53 -4.59 -0.90
N GLN A 131 4.68 -3.57 -0.81
CA GLN A 131 3.29 -3.69 -0.40
C GLN A 131 2.44 -4.60 -1.32
N GLY A 132 2.73 -4.68 -2.60
CA GLY A 132 1.98 -5.53 -3.52
C GLY A 132 2.12 -7.01 -3.21
N THR A 133 3.33 -7.47 -2.89
CA THR A 133 3.58 -8.87 -2.52
C THR A 133 2.92 -9.24 -1.19
N ARG A 134 2.91 -8.33 -0.22
CA ARG A 134 2.16 -8.54 1.03
C ARG A 134 0.66 -8.61 0.78
N ALA A 135 0.15 -7.68 -0.01
CA ALA A 135 -1.28 -7.60 -0.28
C ALA A 135 -1.82 -8.84 -0.99
N ILE A 136 -1.17 -9.33 -2.04
CA ILE A 136 -1.63 -10.54 -2.72
C ILE A 136 -1.62 -11.76 -1.79
N ILE A 137 -0.55 -11.95 -1.03
CA ILE A 137 -0.41 -13.09 -0.11
C ILE A 137 -1.49 -13.05 0.97
N ASN A 138 -1.70 -11.90 1.62
CA ASN A 138 -2.73 -11.78 2.66
C ASN A 138 -4.15 -11.94 2.13
N ASN A 139 -4.42 -11.47 0.90
CA ASN A 139 -5.77 -11.51 0.33
C ASN A 139 -6.17 -12.92 -0.13
N MET A 140 -5.30 -13.66 -0.80
CA MET A 140 -5.67 -14.89 -1.51
C MET A 140 -6.51 -15.85 -0.69
N TYR A 141 -6.18 -16.05 0.58
CA TYR A 141 -6.89 -16.98 1.47
C TYR A 141 -7.30 -16.35 2.81
N GLY A 142 -7.16 -15.02 2.96
CA GLY A 142 -7.58 -14.30 4.16
C GLY A 142 -6.59 -14.39 5.32
N GLY A 143 -5.31 -14.44 5.01
CA GLY A 143 -4.24 -14.34 6.03
C GLY A 143 -4.06 -12.91 6.54
N THR A 144 -3.24 -12.76 7.57
CA THR A 144 -2.94 -11.47 8.19
C THR A 144 -1.43 -11.22 8.23
N PHE A 145 -1.02 -9.95 8.16
CA PHE A 145 0.38 -9.57 8.30
C PHE A 145 0.75 -9.32 9.77
N THR A 146 -0.16 -8.71 10.51
CA THR A 146 -0.04 -8.43 11.94
C THR A 146 -1.31 -8.85 12.68
N ASP A 147 -1.26 -8.86 14.01
CA ASP A 147 -2.47 -8.95 14.82
C ASP A 147 -3.27 -7.64 14.76
N ALA A 148 -4.53 -7.69 15.15
CA ALA A 148 -5.44 -6.53 15.11
C ALA A 148 -5.05 -5.38 16.06
N ALA A 149 -4.21 -5.66 17.06
CA ALA A 149 -3.69 -4.67 17.99
C ALA A 149 -2.38 -4.03 17.50
N HIS A 150 -1.87 -4.44 16.33
CA HIS A 150 -0.58 -3.99 15.76
C HIS A 150 0.60 -4.15 16.74
N THR A 151 0.61 -5.23 17.50
CA THR A 151 1.68 -5.49 18.49
C THR A 151 2.66 -6.57 18.05
N LYS A 152 2.28 -7.40 17.08
CA LYS A 152 3.11 -8.49 16.57
C LYS A 152 2.76 -8.88 15.13
N TYR A 153 3.72 -9.50 14.46
CA TYR A 153 3.59 -10.05 13.11
C TYR A 153 3.04 -11.48 13.19
N THR A 154 2.06 -11.78 12.33
CA THR A 154 1.30 -13.04 12.27
C THR A 154 1.29 -13.65 10.87
N ALA A 155 2.27 -13.28 10.03
CA ALA A 155 2.30 -13.72 8.63
C ALA A 155 2.59 -15.22 8.43
N ASP A 156 2.80 -15.98 9.52
CA ASP A 156 2.93 -17.44 9.56
C ASP A 156 1.59 -18.17 9.65
N SER A 157 0.48 -17.50 9.39
CA SER A 157 -0.82 -18.14 9.32
C SER A 157 -0.85 -19.21 8.22
N ALA A 158 -1.69 -20.24 8.39
CA ALA A 158 -1.84 -21.30 7.41
C ALA A 158 -2.32 -20.75 6.04
N GLU A 159 -3.11 -19.69 6.07
CA GLU A 159 -3.61 -18.99 4.89
C GLU A 159 -2.47 -18.32 4.09
N ASN A 160 -1.56 -17.63 4.76
CA ASN A 160 -0.41 -16.99 4.12
C ASN A 160 0.60 -18.02 3.59
N ILE A 161 0.91 -19.06 4.37
CA ILE A 161 1.76 -20.17 3.91
C ILE A 161 1.16 -20.81 2.66
N LYS A 162 -0.15 -21.09 2.67
CA LYS A 162 -0.85 -21.60 1.50
C LYS A 162 -0.77 -20.64 0.30
N ALA A 163 -0.92 -19.33 0.51
CA ALA A 163 -0.85 -18.34 -0.55
C ALA A 163 0.54 -18.32 -1.21
N ILE A 164 1.61 -18.27 -0.40
CA ILE A 164 2.98 -18.29 -0.90
C ILE A 164 3.27 -19.58 -1.67
N GLN A 165 2.87 -20.73 -1.11
CA GLN A 165 3.06 -22.02 -1.77
C GLN A 165 2.29 -22.09 -3.10
N THR A 166 1.04 -21.60 -3.12
CA THR A 166 0.22 -21.55 -4.34
C THR A 166 0.89 -20.69 -5.42
N LEU A 167 1.38 -19.50 -5.07
CA LEU A 167 2.09 -18.63 -6.01
C LEU A 167 3.37 -19.29 -6.53
N TYR A 168 4.13 -19.95 -5.64
CA TYR A 168 5.38 -20.63 -5.99
C TYR A 168 5.17 -21.81 -6.94
N ASP A 169 4.09 -22.58 -6.77
CA ASP A 169 3.76 -23.76 -7.56
C ASP A 169 3.02 -23.44 -8.87
N THR A 170 2.55 -22.19 -9.07
CA THR A 170 1.76 -21.80 -10.23
C THR A 170 2.66 -21.50 -11.41
N ASN A 171 2.48 -22.24 -12.52
CA ASN A 171 3.18 -21.97 -13.77
C ASN A 171 2.89 -20.55 -14.27
N GLY A 172 3.92 -19.86 -14.75
CA GLY A 172 3.82 -18.47 -15.20
C GLY A 172 4.01 -17.43 -14.12
N ILE A 173 4.08 -17.83 -12.83
CA ILE A 173 4.45 -16.94 -11.71
C ILE A 173 5.87 -17.26 -11.26
N ASN A 174 6.75 -16.27 -11.32
CA ASN A 174 8.15 -16.44 -10.98
C ASN A 174 8.49 -15.66 -9.71
N PHE A 175 9.32 -16.24 -8.83
CA PHE A 175 9.93 -15.53 -7.71
C PHE A 175 11.28 -14.99 -8.19
N ASP A 176 11.38 -13.68 -8.39
CA ASP A 176 12.57 -13.04 -8.94
C ASP A 176 13.27 -12.17 -7.87
N ALA A 177 14.39 -12.71 -7.37
CA ALA A 177 15.22 -12.05 -6.35
C ALA A 177 16.05 -10.88 -6.92
N SER A 178 16.07 -10.68 -8.22
CA SER A 178 16.87 -9.64 -8.88
C SER A 178 16.12 -8.34 -9.10
N ILE A 179 14.77 -8.35 -8.99
CA ILE A 179 13.92 -7.19 -9.29
C ILE A 179 13.22 -6.64 -8.06
N VAL A 180 12.94 -5.34 -8.11
CA VAL A 180 12.07 -4.61 -7.17
C VAL A 180 10.75 -4.25 -7.87
N GLY A 181 9.77 -3.73 -7.13
CA GLY A 181 8.47 -3.35 -7.71
C GLY A 181 8.55 -2.36 -8.88
N GLY A 182 9.53 -1.46 -8.87
CA GLY A 182 9.77 -0.54 -9.99
C GLY A 182 10.20 -1.24 -11.28
N ASP A 183 11.01 -2.31 -11.15
CA ASP A 183 11.41 -3.14 -12.29
C ASP A 183 10.23 -3.95 -12.81
N GLU A 184 9.40 -4.52 -11.91
CA GLU A 184 8.17 -5.21 -12.27
C GLU A 184 7.24 -4.32 -13.10
N ILE A 185 7.03 -3.06 -12.69
CA ILE A 185 6.23 -2.09 -13.43
C ILE A 185 6.78 -1.91 -14.85
N THR A 186 8.09 -1.79 -15.00
CA THR A 186 8.75 -1.64 -16.30
C THR A 186 8.57 -2.90 -17.17
N LEU A 187 8.74 -4.09 -16.59
CA LEU A 187 8.55 -5.38 -17.28
C LEU A 187 7.09 -5.57 -17.70
N PHE A 188 6.14 -5.17 -16.88
CA PHE A 188 4.72 -5.20 -17.22
C PHE A 188 4.40 -4.23 -18.37
N ARG A 189 4.87 -2.98 -18.29
CA ARG A 189 4.60 -1.98 -19.33
C ARG A 189 5.19 -2.34 -20.69
N ASN A 190 6.30 -3.04 -20.74
CA ASN A 190 6.92 -3.48 -22.00
C ASN A 190 6.42 -4.85 -22.50
N GLY A 191 5.40 -5.43 -21.84
CA GLY A 191 4.75 -6.68 -22.22
C GLY A 191 5.51 -7.94 -21.86
N THR A 192 6.62 -7.85 -21.12
CA THR A 192 7.34 -9.03 -20.60
C THR A 192 6.53 -9.78 -19.59
N LEU A 193 5.83 -9.05 -18.70
CA LEU A 193 4.84 -9.58 -17.77
C LEU A 193 3.42 -9.20 -18.23
N GLN A 194 2.43 -9.99 -17.87
CA GLN A 194 1.02 -9.75 -18.18
C GLN A 194 0.24 -9.25 -16.96
N MET A 195 0.82 -9.32 -15.78
CA MET A 195 0.29 -8.79 -14.53
C MET A 195 1.40 -8.11 -13.73
N ALA A 196 1.04 -7.09 -12.96
CA ALA A 196 1.91 -6.42 -11.99
C ALA A 196 1.22 -6.39 -10.64
N PHE A 197 1.94 -6.72 -9.57
CA PHE A 197 1.44 -6.65 -8.19
C PHE A 197 1.74 -5.30 -7.53
N CYS A 198 2.67 -4.53 -8.10
CA CYS A 198 3.01 -3.18 -7.67
C CYS A 198 2.35 -2.16 -8.60
N TRP A 199 1.15 -1.68 -8.25
CA TRP A 199 0.41 -0.72 -9.06
C TRP A 199 -0.34 0.29 -8.19
N ASN A 200 -0.41 1.54 -8.65
CA ASN A 200 -1.26 2.58 -8.07
C ASN A 200 -1.65 3.61 -9.12
N ILE A 201 -2.33 4.66 -8.71
CA ILE A 201 -2.82 5.70 -9.62
C ILE A 201 -1.70 6.41 -10.40
N ALA A 202 -0.52 6.58 -9.84
CA ALA A 202 0.59 7.21 -10.54
C ALA A 202 1.03 6.39 -11.75
N GLN A 203 1.08 5.06 -11.62
CA GLN A 203 1.35 4.16 -12.74
C GLN A 203 0.21 4.18 -13.77
N GLN A 204 -1.05 4.21 -13.31
CA GLN A 204 -2.20 4.24 -14.22
C GLN A 204 -2.26 5.51 -15.06
N LEU A 205 -1.85 6.65 -14.50
CA LEU A 205 -1.82 7.95 -15.18
C LEU A 205 -0.57 8.17 -16.05
N ASN A 206 0.44 7.31 -15.96
CA ASN A 206 1.69 7.49 -16.69
C ASN A 206 1.46 7.43 -18.21
N THR A 207 1.88 8.49 -18.91
CA THR A 207 1.70 8.68 -20.36
C THR A 207 3.03 8.80 -21.11
N ASP A 208 4.15 8.32 -20.55
CA ASP A 208 5.48 8.52 -21.12
C ASP A 208 5.59 8.09 -22.58
N ASN A 209 4.91 7.01 -22.96
CA ASN A 209 4.95 6.46 -24.30
C ASN A 209 3.60 6.39 -25.02
N ASN A 210 2.50 6.38 -24.26
CA ASN A 210 1.13 6.19 -24.76
C ASN A 210 0.13 6.96 -23.93
N ASP A 211 -1.15 6.86 -24.30
CA ASP A 211 -2.25 7.35 -23.47
C ASP A 211 -2.29 6.65 -22.10
N ALA A 212 -2.81 7.34 -21.10
CA ALA A 212 -2.96 6.78 -19.76
C ALA A 212 -3.74 5.46 -19.79
N GLY A 213 -3.32 4.50 -18.95
CA GLY A 213 -3.95 3.18 -18.88
C GLY A 213 -3.56 2.22 -20.01
N LEU A 214 -2.51 2.53 -20.78
CA LEU A 214 -1.98 1.65 -21.83
C LEU A 214 -0.55 1.19 -21.55
N THR A 215 -0.22 -0.01 -22.02
CA THR A 215 1.17 -0.50 -22.10
C THR A 215 1.94 0.23 -23.20
N ASN A 216 3.24 0.00 -23.28
CA ASN A 216 4.09 0.58 -24.34
C ASN A 216 3.66 0.16 -25.75
N ASP A 217 3.04 -1.00 -25.90
CA ASP A 217 2.52 -1.53 -27.17
C ASP A 217 1.05 -1.13 -27.42
N GLY A 218 0.43 -0.37 -26.53
CA GLY A 218 -0.95 0.10 -26.66
C GLY A 218 -2.01 -0.87 -26.15
N ASP A 219 -1.61 -1.91 -25.40
CA ASP A 219 -2.54 -2.83 -24.75
C ASP A 219 -3.24 -2.14 -23.55
N GLU A 220 -4.51 -2.44 -23.35
CA GLU A 220 -5.34 -1.92 -22.24
C GLU A 220 -4.82 -2.44 -20.89
N ILE A 221 -4.53 -1.53 -19.97
CA ILE A 221 -4.20 -1.86 -18.57
C ILE A 221 -5.45 -1.69 -17.72
N MET A 222 -5.86 -2.77 -17.05
CA MET A 222 -6.94 -2.73 -16.07
C MET A 222 -6.36 -2.83 -14.66
N PRO A 223 -6.57 -1.82 -13.80
CA PRO A 223 -6.26 -1.95 -12.38
C PRO A 223 -7.23 -2.94 -11.73
N MET A 224 -6.73 -3.80 -10.87
CA MET A 224 -7.50 -4.85 -10.21
C MET A 224 -7.23 -4.89 -8.71
N ALA A 225 -8.25 -5.12 -7.91
CA ALA A 225 -8.05 -5.51 -6.52
C ALA A 225 -7.33 -6.86 -6.45
N PHE A 226 -6.62 -7.13 -5.35
CA PHE A 226 -5.98 -8.42 -5.15
C PHE A 226 -7.03 -9.53 -5.01
N PRO A 227 -6.74 -10.73 -5.55
CA PRO A 227 -7.68 -11.85 -5.52
C PRO A 227 -7.96 -12.31 -4.09
N THR A 228 -9.20 -12.66 -3.81
CA THR A 228 -9.61 -13.09 -2.49
C THR A 228 -10.63 -14.23 -2.52
N ALA A 229 -10.49 -15.20 -1.63
CA ALA A 229 -11.45 -16.29 -1.48
C ALA A 229 -12.78 -15.83 -0.85
N SER A 230 -12.78 -14.73 -0.09
CA SER A 230 -13.96 -14.19 0.58
C SER A 230 -14.84 -13.29 -0.30
N GLY A 231 -14.32 -12.76 -1.41
CA GLY A 231 -14.96 -11.73 -2.22
C GLY A 231 -14.87 -10.32 -1.64
N ASP A 232 -14.15 -10.12 -0.53
CA ASP A 232 -13.94 -8.84 0.14
C ASP A 232 -12.44 -8.49 0.18
N PRO A 233 -11.90 -7.90 -0.89
CA PRO A 233 -10.48 -7.58 -0.96
C PRO A 233 -10.08 -6.51 0.04
N LYS A 234 -8.86 -6.62 0.57
CA LYS A 234 -8.24 -5.64 1.47
C LYS A 234 -6.96 -5.12 0.83
N LEU A 235 -6.99 -3.86 0.41
CA LEU A 235 -5.84 -3.21 -0.22
C LEU A 235 -4.97 -2.54 0.83
N CYS A 236 -3.67 -2.52 0.58
CA CYS A 236 -2.77 -1.63 1.29
C CYS A 236 -2.96 -0.21 0.78
N GLY A 237 -3.03 0.76 1.69
CA GLY A 237 -3.07 2.17 1.34
C GLY A 237 -1.78 2.88 1.67
N GLY A 238 -1.57 4.02 1.02
CA GLY A 238 -0.72 5.09 1.49
C GLY A 238 -1.63 6.18 2.05
N ILE A 239 -1.42 6.56 3.29
CA ILE A 239 -2.01 7.73 3.91
C ILE A 239 -0.92 8.77 3.98
N TRP A 240 -1.23 10.01 3.60
CA TRP A 240 -0.29 11.11 3.60
C TRP A 240 -0.90 12.28 4.36
N GLY A 241 -0.20 12.74 5.36
CA GLY A 241 -0.64 13.80 6.23
C GLY A 241 0.51 14.59 6.81
N PHE A 242 0.18 15.47 7.71
CA PHE A 242 1.12 16.39 8.34
C PHE A 242 1.38 16.00 9.78
N GLY A 243 2.66 16.06 10.17
CA GLY A 243 3.11 15.97 11.54
C GLY A 243 3.99 17.17 11.90
N ILE A 244 4.04 17.51 13.18
CA ILE A 244 4.81 18.63 13.71
C ILE A 244 5.88 18.10 14.65
N PHE A 245 7.15 18.47 14.41
CA PHE A 245 8.21 18.16 15.37
C PHE A 245 8.16 19.12 16.56
N ASP A 246 8.32 18.58 17.77
CA ASP A 246 8.41 19.39 18.99
C ASP A 246 9.83 19.95 19.15
N ASN A 247 10.04 21.13 18.59
CA ASN A 247 11.30 21.86 18.70
C ASN A 247 11.33 22.81 19.93
N GLY A 248 10.37 22.67 20.87
CA GLY A 248 10.27 23.48 22.07
C GLY A 248 9.76 24.92 21.84
N ASP A 249 9.29 25.26 20.63
CA ASP A 249 8.73 26.57 20.28
C ASP A 249 7.21 26.47 20.07
N ALA A 250 6.45 26.79 21.13
CA ALA A 250 5.00 26.73 21.09
C ALA A 250 4.35 27.62 20.01
N ALA A 251 4.98 28.77 19.69
CA ALA A 251 4.45 29.67 18.67
C ALA A 251 4.57 29.08 17.27
N LYS A 252 5.66 28.38 16.99
CA LYS A 252 5.84 27.66 15.72
C LYS A 252 4.89 26.47 15.62
N ILE A 253 4.68 25.71 16.69
CA ILE A 253 3.72 24.60 16.73
C ILE A 253 2.32 25.11 16.38
N GLU A 254 1.85 26.21 16.99
CA GLU A 254 0.55 26.80 16.70
C GLU A 254 0.44 27.34 15.27
N ALA A 255 1.50 27.94 14.75
CA ALA A 255 1.54 28.36 13.34
C ALA A 255 1.46 27.17 12.37
N ALA A 256 2.15 26.07 12.67
CA ALA A 256 2.08 24.84 11.90
C ALA A 256 0.68 24.21 11.95
N LYS A 257 0.03 24.17 13.11
CA LYS A 257 -1.37 23.73 13.24
C LYS A 257 -2.33 24.58 12.41
N THR A 258 -2.14 25.91 12.41
CA THR A 258 -2.94 26.82 11.57
C THR A 258 -2.77 26.50 10.08
N PHE A 259 -1.55 26.19 9.65
CA PHE A 259 -1.28 25.78 8.28
C PHE A 259 -1.96 24.45 7.95
N ILE A 260 -1.88 23.45 8.83
CA ILE A 260 -2.52 22.15 8.65
C ILE A 260 -4.04 22.31 8.53
N ASP A 261 -4.64 23.08 9.42
CA ASP A 261 -6.10 23.35 9.42
C ASP A 261 -6.53 23.97 8.07
N PHE A 262 -5.79 24.97 7.60
CA PHE A 262 -6.05 25.60 6.31
C PHE A 262 -5.93 24.62 5.12
N ILE A 263 -4.87 23.81 5.05
CA ILE A 263 -4.60 22.93 3.90
C ILE A 263 -5.48 21.68 3.92
N ALA A 264 -5.72 21.10 5.11
CA ALA A 264 -6.27 19.75 5.24
C ALA A 264 -7.67 19.70 5.89
N ALA A 265 -8.19 20.81 6.41
CA ALA A 265 -9.49 20.85 7.04
C ALA A 265 -10.42 21.96 6.53
N ASP A 266 -9.89 23.09 6.04
CA ASP A 266 -10.71 24.19 5.50
C ASP A 266 -11.54 23.69 4.31
N PRO A 267 -12.88 23.79 4.34
CA PRO A 267 -13.76 23.27 3.28
C PRO A 267 -13.51 23.92 1.91
N ASP A 268 -13.02 25.16 1.88
CA ASP A 268 -12.75 25.90 0.64
C ASP A 268 -11.38 25.55 0.05
N GLN A 269 -10.49 24.88 0.80
CA GLN A 269 -9.11 24.60 0.41
C GLN A 269 -8.81 23.10 0.27
N VAL A 270 -9.34 22.25 1.15
CA VAL A 270 -8.98 20.84 1.23
C VAL A 270 -9.16 20.09 -0.10
N GLY A 271 -10.25 20.33 -0.81
CA GLY A 271 -10.51 19.71 -2.12
C GLY A 271 -9.43 20.08 -3.15
N ALA A 272 -9.03 21.36 -3.22
CA ALA A 272 -7.99 21.82 -4.11
C ALA A 272 -6.60 21.27 -3.72
N SER A 273 -6.34 21.13 -2.43
CA SER A 273 -5.08 20.56 -1.92
C SER A 273 -4.97 19.08 -2.27
N VAL A 274 -6.04 18.30 -2.11
CA VAL A 274 -6.09 16.89 -2.53
C VAL A 274 -5.93 16.77 -4.05
N LEU A 275 -6.64 17.58 -4.82
CA LEU A 275 -6.53 17.58 -6.29
C LEU A 275 -5.08 17.83 -6.75
N ALA A 276 -4.38 18.77 -6.09
CA ALA A 276 -2.98 19.06 -6.38
C ALA A 276 -2.04 17.88 -6.07
N SER A 277 -2.39 17.01 -5.13
CA SER A 277 -1.63 15.80 -4.81
C SER A 277 -1.80 14.68 -5.85
N THR A 278 -2.83 14.72 -6.69
CA THR A 278 -3.29 13.65 -7.58
C THR A 278 -3.74 12.37 -6.86
N TYR A 279 -3.93 12.43 -5.54
CA TYR A 279 -4.46 11.34 -4.72
C TYR A 279 -5.93 11.55 -4.37
N PHE A 280 -6.45 10.79 -3.44
CA PHE A 280 -7.87 10.73 -3.10
C PHE A 280 -8.15 11.34 -1.72
N PRO A 281 -9.36 11.92 -1.53
CA PRO A 281 -9.74 12.50 -0.25
C PRO A 281 -9.78 11.46 0.88
N VAL A 282 -9.37 11.88 2.07
CA VAL A 282 -9.56 11.12 3.30
C VAL A 282 -10.84 11.50 4.04
N ARG A 283 -11.58 12.50 3.52
CA ARG A 283 -12.79 13.08 4.11
C ARG A 283 -14.01 12.84 3.23
N SER A 284 -15.11 12.42 3.84
CA SER A 284 -16.38 12.22 3.14
C SER A 284 -16.99 13.54 2.63
N SER A 285 -16.76 14.66 3.33
CA SER A 285 -17.27 15.97 2.96
C SER A 285 -16.67 16.55 1.67
N VAL A 286 -15.49 16.11 1.28
CA VAL A 286 -14.82 16.59 0.05
C VAL A 286 -15.53 16.11 -1.22
N GLY A 287 -16.17 14.94 -1.17
CA GLY A 287 -16.92 14.38 -2.30
C GLY A 287 -16.03 13.95 -3.48
N ASP A 288 -16.65 13.85 -4.66
CA ASP A 288 -15.96 13.43 -5.89
C ASP A 288 -15.30 14.64 -6.57
N ILE A 289 -14.03 14.87 -6.28
CA ILE A 289 -13.22 15.92 -6.91
C ILE A 289 -12.76 15.57 -8.32
N TYR A 290 -12.97 14.35 -8.77
CA TYR A 290 -12.56 13.84 -10.07
C TYR A 290 -13.71 13.61 -11.04
N ALA A 291 -14.90 14.13 -10.74
CA ALA A 291 -16.07 14.03 -11.62
C ALA A 291 -15.73 14.43 -13.06
N GLY A 292 -15.99 13.53 -14.01
CA GLY A 292 -15.67 13.73 -15.42
C GLY A 292 -14.26 13.30 -15.86
N ASN A 293 -13.45 12.76 -14.95
CA ASN A 293 -12.21 12.07 -15.28
C ASN A 293 -12.42 10.56 -15.09
N ASP A 294 -12.60 9.83 -16.17
CA ASP A 294 -12.98 8.41 -16.14
C ASP A 294 -11.95 7.54 -15.40
N ILE A 295 -10.65 7.75 -15.63
CA ILE A 295 -9.58 6.98 -14.98
C ILE A 295 -9.59 7.21 -13.47
N MET A 296 -9.69 8.47 -13.05
CA MET A 296 -9.68 8.81 -11.63
C MET A 296 -10.96 8.34 -10.94
N SER A 297 -12.12 8.47 -11.58
CA SER A 297 -13.40 7.99 -11.06
C SER A 297 -13.42 6.47 -10.91
N GLU A 298 -12.90 5.73 -11.89
CA GLU A 298 -12.74 4.29 -11.80
C GLU A 298 -11.78 3.90 -10.66
N TYR A 299 -10.63 4.57 -10.59
CA TYR A 299 -9.64 4.25 -9.56
C TYR A 299 -10.12 4.60 -8.14
N SER A 300 -10.97 5.60 -7.99
CA SER A 300 -11.55 5.98 -6.69
C SER A 300 -12.30 4.84 -6.00
N LYS A 301 -12.83 3.88 -6.78
CA LYS A 301 -13.52 2.69 -6.25
C LYS A 301 -12.62 1.85 -5.34
N PHE A 302 -11.32 1.83 -5.59
CA PHE A 302 -10.36 1.07 -4.77
C PHE A 302 -10.23 1.62 -3.35
N MET A 303 -10.57 2.88 -3.10
CA MET A 303 -10.58 3.45 -1.75
C MET A 303 -11.56 2.72 -0.82
N ASN A 304 -12.63 2.12 -1.39
CA ASN A 304 -13.59 1.32 -0.63
C ASN A 304 -13.04 -0.03 -0.16
N TYR A 305 -11.92 -0.47 -0.73
CA TYR A 305 -11.25 -1.73 -0.40
C TYR A 305 -10.07 -1.57 0.54
N LEU A 306 -9.78 -0.35 1.03
CA LEU A 306 -8.69 -0.14 1.97
C LEU A 306 -8.91 -0.98 3.22
N GLY A 307 -7.92 -1.80 3.54
CA GLY A 307 -7.86 -2.64 4.72
C GLY A 307 -7.19 -1.96 5.89
N ASP A 308 -6.81 -2.78 6.86
CA ASP A 308 -6.07 -2.36 8.03
C ASP A 308 -4.69 -1.78 7.68
N TYR A 309 -4.30 -0.70 8.38
CA TYR A 309 -3.01 -0.03 8.18
C TYR A 309 -1.93 -0.64 9.10
N TYR A 310 -1.57 -1.88 8.86
CA TYR A 310 -0.64 -2.65 9.71
C TYR A 310 0.80 -2.11 9.71
N GLN A 311 1.12 -1.12 8.89
CA GLN A 311 2.45 -0.51 8.79
C GLN A 311 2.83 0.32 10.03
N ILE A 312 1.89 0.55 10.95
CA ILE A 312 2.15 1.18 12.25
C ILE A 312 2.66 0.20 13.32
N THR A 313 2.76 -1.08 13.01
CA THR A 313 3.28 -2.08 13.94
C THR A 313 4.76 -1.81 14.26
N PRO A 314 5.19 -1.82 15.54
CA PRO A 314 6.60 -1.66 15.90
C PRO A 314 7.50 -2.62 15.13
N GLY A 315 8.75 -2.22 14.88
CA GLY A 315 9.70 -3.03 14.11
C GLY A 315 9.46 -3.04 12.61
N TRP A 316 8.60 -2.16 12.11
CA TRP A 316 8.17 -2.12 10.70
C TRP A 316 9.32 -2.08 9.69
N ALA A 317 10.35 -1.28 9.94
CA ALA A 317 11.50 -1.17 9.03
C ALA A 317 12.24 -2.50 8.87
N THR A 318 12.41 -3.24 9.96
CA THR A 318 12.98 -4.58 9.96
C THR A 318 12.05 -5.59 9.32
N ALA A 319 10.76 -5.56 9.64
CA ALA A 319 9.78 -6.47 9.04
C ALA A 319 9.72 -6.32 7.51
N ARG A 320 9.81 -5.10 6.97
CA ARG A 320 9.91 -4.88 5.52
C ARG A 320 11.13 -5.59 4.93
N THR A 321 12.31 -5.43 5.53
CA THR A 321 13.54 -6.08 5.08
C THR A 321 13.43 -7.60 5.12
N GLU A 322 12.95 -8.13 6.23
CA GLU A 322 12.78 -9.57 6.40
C GLU A 322 11.74 -10.16 5.46
N TRP A 323 10.72 -9.36 5.03
CA TRP A 323 9.71 -9.82 4.09
C TRP A 323 10.31 -10.19 2.72
N TRP A 324 11.08 -9.31 2.09
CA TRP A 324 11.69 -9.69 0.80
C TRP A 324 12.82 -10.71 0.97
N ASN A 325 13.55 -10.71 2.09
CA ASN A 325 14.51 -11.78 2.40
C ASN A 325 13.82 -13.14 2.48
N MET A 326 12.64 -13.21 3.09
CA MET A 326 11.80 -14.41 3.13
C MET A 326 11.40 -14.87 1.74
N LEU A 327 10.90 -13.96 0.90
CA LEU A 327 10.52 -14.28 -0.49
C LEU A 327 11.72 -14.74 -1.32
N GLN A 328 12.91 -14.16 -1.13
CA GLN A 328 14.15 -14.62 -1.77
C GLN A 328 14.51 -16.05 -1.36
N ARG A 329 14.41 -16.37 -0.07
CA ARG A 329 14.66 -17.74 0.41
C ARG A 329 13.71 -18.75 -0.22
N VAL A 330 12.43 -18.43 -0.31
CA VAL A 330 11.44 -19.27 -1.02
C VAL A 330 11.83 -19.41 -2.51
N GLY A 331 12.15 -18.32 -3.20
CA GLY A 331 12.56 -18.32 -4.61
C GLY A 331 13.83 -19.13 -4.89
N THR A 332 14.69 -19.31 -3.89
CA THR A 332 15.91 -20.15 -3.98
C THR A 332 15.70 -21.59 -3.48
N GLY A 333 14.48 -21.99 -3.14
CA GLY A 333 14.09 -23.34 -2.83
C GLY A 333 14.03 -23.70 -1.34
N GLU A 334 14.03 -22.71 -0.43
CA GLU A 334 13.73 -22.97 0.96
C GLU A 334 12.24 -23.28 1.13
N ALA A 335 11.91 -24.22 2.02
CA ALA A 335 10.52 -24.55 2.33
C ALA A 335 9.76 -23.33 2.86
N VAL A 336 8.55 -23.10 2.36
CA VAL A 336 7.75 -21.90 2.67
C VAL A 336 7.54 -21.75 4.17
N GLU A 337 7.17 -22.83 4.87
CA GLU A 337 6.95 -22.82 6.31
C GLU A 337 8.21 -22.37 7.09
N THR A 338 9.39 -22.82 6.65
CA THR A 338 10.67 -22.47 7.31
C THR A 338 11.00 -20.99 7.07
N ALA A 339 10.87 -20.53 5.81
CA ALA A 339 11.16 -19.16 5.45
C ALA A 339 10.23 -18.16 6.18
N VAL A 340 8.94 -18.48 6.26
CA VAL A 340 7.94 -17.66 6.95
C VAL A 340 8.13 -17.66 8.46
N ALA A 341 8.46 -18.81 9.08
CA ALA A 341 8.75 -18.88 10.51
C ALA A 341 9.95 -18.00 10.88
N THR A 342 11.02 -18.00 10.07
CA THR A 342 12.17 -17.12 10.27
C THR A 342 11.80 -15.65 10.14
N PHE A 343 10.95 -15.31 9.17
CA PHE A 343 10.43 -13.96 9.03
C PHE A 343 9.71 -13.49 10.30
N VAL A 344 8.75 -14.29 10.80
CA VAL A 344 7.95 -13.94 11.97
C VAL A 344 8.79 -13.83 13.24
N GLU A 345 9.77 -14.71 13.41
CA GLU A 345 10.72 -14.63 14.53
C GLU A 345 11.49 -13.31 14.54
N ASN A 346 12.11 -12.95 13.40
CA ASN A 346 12.92 -11.73 13.27
C ASN A 346 12.08 -10.45 13.39
N ALA A 347 10.92 -10.42 12.73
CA ALA A 347 10.02 -9.27 12.78
C ALA A 347 9.48 -9.04 14.21
N ASN A 348 9.10 -10.10 14.93
CA ASN A 348 8.64 -9.99 16.31
C ASN A 348 9.77 -9.65 17.30
N ALA A 349 10.99 -10.09 17.05
CA ALA A 349 12.14 -9.64 17.84
C ALA A 349 12.37 -8.13 17.68
N ALA A 350 12.24 -7.60 16.48
CA ALA A 350 12.32 -6.15 16.22
C ALA A 350 11.16 -5.38 16.87
N ALA A 351 9.93 -5.90 16.76
CA ALA A 351 8.76 -5.30 17.40
C ALA A 351 8.95 -5.18 18.93
N ALA A 352 9.42 -6.25 19.58
CA ALA A 352 9.69 -6.28 21.02
C ALA A 352 10.82 -5.33 21.46
N ALA A 353 11.74 -4.98 20.56
CA ALA A 353 12.83 -4.05 20.86
C ALA A 353 12.41 -2.58 20.74
N GLU A 354 11.32 -2.29 20.03
CA GLU A 354 10.76 -0.93 19.80
C GLU A 354 9.52 -0.64 20.67
N ALA A 355 8.96 -1.64 21.37
CA ALA A 355 7.72 -1.55 22.16
C ALA A 355 7.89 -0.80 23.53
#